data_8a9290fa959363c60c6a63727159ccb7
#
_entry.id   8a9290fa959363c60c6a63727159ccb7
#
_cell.length_a   1.000
_cell.length_b   1.000
_cell.length_c   1.000
_cell.angle_alpha   90.00
_cell.angle_beta   90.00
_cell.angle_gamma   90.00
#
_symmetry.space_group_name_H-M   'P 1'
#
loop_
_entity.id
_entity.type
_entity.pdbx_description
1 polymer ?
#
loop_
_entity_poly.entity_id
_entity_poly.type
_entity_poly.pdbx_seq_one_letter_code
_entity_poly.pdbx_strand_id
1 'polypeptide(L)'
;CKTKVLQRFFIAKNNKRKHRFLHVPHFIRLNTFNTDAEKESVISLQLMAGGPITVADQHNTIGDNLKFYQNEEMLALNTDRFVGKPLLRNVRDEKSQIWYGQMSNGDYVVGFFNRDNEPKKRSLQFSEIGIEGARKVRDLWKHQDEGETDKLEVEVGAHECKIVRLSK
;
A
#
# COMPACT_ATOMS: atom_id res chain seq x y z
N CYS A 1 -13.33 7.16 -14.76
CA CYS A 1 -12.09 6.68 -15.39
C CYS A 1 -10.93 6.40 -14.40
N LYS A 2 -10.92 7.06 -13.24
CA LYS A 2 -9.84 6.99 -12.23
C LYS A 2 -9.81 5.67 -11.46
N THR A 3 -10.97 5.12 -11.14
CA THR A 3 -11.13 3.80 -10.50
C THR A 3 -10.52 2.64 -11.33
N LYS A 4 -10.43 2.81 -12.66
CA LYS A 4 -9.85 1.79 -13.56
C LYS A 4 -8.34 1.63 -13.41
N VAL A 5 -7.62 2.62 -12.93
CA VAL A 5 -6.16 2.54 -12.73
C VAL A 5 -5.84 1.64 -11.55
N LEU A 6 -6.50 1.86 -10.42
CA LEU A 6 -6.36 0.99 -9.24
C LEU A 6 -6.82 -0.45 -9.54
N GLN A 7 -7.93 -0.62 -10.29
CA GLN A 7 -8.40 -1.95 -10.70
C GLN A 7 -7.39 -2.69 -11.58
N ARG A 8 -6.72 -2.01 -12.52
CA ARG A 8 -5.70 -2.64 -13.39
C ARG A 8 -4.50 -3.14 -12.60
N PHE A 9 -4.09 -2.44 -11.55
CA PHE A 9 -2.99 -2.87 -10.67
C PHE A 9 -3.29 -4.19 -9.96
N PHE A 10 -4.51 -4.34 -9.44
CA PHE A 10 -4.94 -5.57 -8.77
C PHE A 10 -5.07 -6.77 -9.74
N ILE A 11 -5.38 -6.52 -11.01
CA ILE A 11 -5.58 -7.57 -12.02
C ILE A 11 -4.24 -8.06 -12.59
N ALA A 12 -3.25 -7.22 -12.75
CA ALA A 12 -2.00 -7.56 -13.44
C ALA A 12 -1.15 -8.62 -12.71
N LYS A 13 -1.28 -8.78 -11.38
CA LYS A 13 -0.55 -9.80 -10.61
C LYS A 13 -1.18 -11.19 -10.57
N ASN A 14 -2.34 -11.41 -11.21
CA ASN A 14 -3.03 -12.72 -11.17
C ASN A 14 -2.65 -13.71 -12.29
N ASN A 15 -1.73 -13.36 -13.18
CA ASN A 15 -1.37 -14.24 -14.28
C ASN A 15 -0.19 -15.18 -13.91
N LYS A 16 -0.50 -16.49 -13.85
CA LYS A 16 0.46 -17.59 -13.61
C LYS A 16 1.42 -17.73 -14.79
N ARG A 17 2.48 -16.95 -14.86
CA ARG A 17 3.69 -17.31 -15.61
C ARG A 17 4.91 -16.89 -14.83
N LYS A 18 5.88 -17.80 -14.70
CA LYS A 18 7.23 -17.56 -14.17
C LYS A 18 7.99 -16.59 -15.08
N HIS A 19 7.59 -15.34 -15.10
CA HIS A 19 8.37 -14.28 -15.72
C HIS A 19 8.81 -13.33 -14.61
N ARG A 20 10.13 -13.12 -14.52
CA ARG A 20 10.72 -11.94 -13.91
C ARG A 20 9.78 -10.80 -14.21
N PHE A 21 9.08 -10.31 -13.19
CA PHE A 21 8.20 -9.15 -13.37
C PHE A 21 9.09 -7.99 -13.83
N LEU A 22 9.01 -7.67 -15.11
CA LEU A 22 9.36 -6.35 -15.57
C LEU A 22 8.36 -5.43 -14.85
N HIS A 23 8.82 -4.78 -13.79
CA HIS A 23 8.07 -3.71 -13.16
C HIS A 23 8.04 -2.59 -14.19
N VAL A 24 6.98 -2.54 -14.98
CA VAL A 24 6.75 -1.40 -15.85
C VAL A 24 6.59 -0.21 -14.90
N PRO A 25 7.47 0.79 -14.93
CA PRO A 25 7.32 1.96 -14.10
C PRO A 25 5.98 2.60 -14.45
N HIS A 26 5.06 2.57 -13.50
CA HIS A 26 3.83 3.33 -13.65
C HIS A 26 4.15 4.78 -13.28
N PHE A 27 3.99 5.65 -14.24
CA PHE A 27 4.09 7.08 -14.04
C PHE A 27 2.97 7.54 -13.11
N ILE A 28 3.34 8.13 -11.97
CA ILE A 28 2.40 8.71 -11.02
C ILE A 28 2.27 10.20 -11.31
N ARG A 29 1.04 10.63 -11.60
CA ARG A 29 0.68 12.03 -11.78
C ARG A 29 -0.37 12.38 -10.74
N LEU A 30 0.05 12.93 -9.60
CA LEU A 30 -0.82 13.18 -8.47
C LEU A 30 -1.84 14.28 -8.72
N ASN A 31 -1.55 15.25 -9.57
CA ASN A 31 -2.49 16.30 -9.93
C ASN A 31 -3.75 15.81 -10.67
N THR A 32 -3.79 14.52 -11.04
CA THR A 32 -4.98 13.90 -11.63
C THR A 32 -5.94 13.30 -10.60
N PHE A 33 -5.54 13.23 -9.33
CA PHE A 33 -6.35 12.76 -8.22
C PHE A 33 -6.97 13.93 -7.46
N ASN A 34 -8.18 13.75 -6.95
CA ASN A 34 -8.94 14.84 -6.32
C ASN A 34 -8.66 14.94 -4.83
N THR A 35 -8.38 13.82 -4.17
CA THR A 35 -8.25 13.77 -2.71
C THR A 35 -6.84 13.31 -2.30
N ASP A 36 -6.42 13.69 -1.11
CA ASP A 36 -5.17 13.23 -0.53
C ASP A 36 -5.19 11.72 -0.30
N ALA A 37 -6.34 11.16 0.09
CA ALA A 37 -6.54 9.71 0.24
C ALA A 37 -6.25 8.93 -1.05
N GLU A 38 -6.72 9.42 -2.21
CA GLU A 38 -6.41 8.79 -3.51
C GLU A 38 -4.92 8.86 -3.85
N LYS A 39 -4.26 10.00 -3.49
CA LYS A 39 -2.82 10.19 -3.74
C LYS A 39 -1.97 9.27 -2.88
N GLU A 40 -2.28 9.16 -1.59
CA GLU A 40 -1.63 8.22 -0.68
C GLU A 40 -1.82 6.79 -1.15
N SER A 41 -3.04 6.43 -1.54
CA SER A 41 -3.38 5.08 -2.00
C SER A 41 -2.60 4.66 -3.24
N VAL A 42 -2.42 5.55 -4.23
CA VAL A 42 -1.68 5.20 -5.46
C VAL A 42 -0.19 5.02 -5.19
N ILE A 43 0.42 5.88 -4.37
CA ILE A 43 1.82 5.77 -3.98
C ILE A 43 2.02 4.49 -3.16
N SER A 44 1.17 4.26 -2.16
CA SER A 44 1.23 3.08 -1.31
C SER A 44 1.14 1.79 -2.10
N LEU A 45 0.20 1.70 -3.03
CA LEU A 45 0.03 0.51 -3.84
C LEU A 45 1.25 0.26 -4.74
N GLN A 46 1.85 1.31 -5.30
CA GLN A 46 3.07 1.22 -6.10
C GLN A 46 4.22 0.64 -5.27
N LEU A 47 4.46 1.20 -4.09
CA LEU A 47 5.52 0.75 -3.17
C LEU A 47 5.25 -0.66 -2.63
N MET A 48 4.03 -0.94 -2.18
CA MET A 48 3.63 -2.27 -1.73
C MET A 48 3.79 -3.34 -2.82
N ALA A 49 3.62 -2.97 -4.07
CA ALA A 49 3.84 -3.87 -5.20
C ALA A 49 5.34 -4.07 -5.54
N GLY A 50 6.24 -3.36 -4.88
CA GLY A 50 7.68 -3.40 -5.15
C GLY A 50 8.08 -2.65 -6.42
N GLY A 51 7.26 -1.71 -6.88
CA GLY A 51 7.57 -0.86 -8.02
C GLY A 51 8.30 0.43 -7.62
N PRO A 52 9.12 1.01 -8.50
CA PRO A 52 9.70 2.32 -8.28
C PRO A 52 8.61 3.40 -8.37
N ILE A 53 8.81 4.51 -7.69
CA ILE A 53 8.00 5.71 -7.89
C ILE A 53 8.61 6.50 -9.05
N THR A 54 7.84 6.63 -10.12
CA THR A 54 8.21 7.48 -11.26
C THR A 54 7.25 8.66 -11.30
N VAL A 55 7.76 9.83 -10.94
CA VAL A 55 7.00 11.09 -10.89
C VAL A 55 6.76 11.59 -12.32
N ALA A 56 5.50 11.81 -12.67
CA ALA A 56 5.10 12.38 -13.95
C ALA A 56 4.41 13.75 -13.80
N ASP A 57 4.32 14.26 -12.58
CA ASP A 57 3.94 15.66 -12.37
C ASP A 57 5.04 16.58 -12.89
N GLN A 58 4.65 17.64 -13.56
CA GLN A 58 5.59 18.64 -14.05
C GLN A 58 5.98 19.61 -12.91
N HIS A 59 7.13 20.23 -13.01
CA HIS A 59 7.63 21.18 -12.01
C HIS A 59 6.60 22.26 -11.66
N ASN A 60 5.85 22.76 -12.65
CA ASN A 60 4.82 23.77 -12.48
C ASN A 60 3.46 23.24 -12.00
N THR A 61 3.28 21.91 -11.94
CA THR A 61 2.00 21.29 -11.54
C THR A 61 2.11 20.43 -10.29
N ILE A 62 3.33 20.14 -9.81
CA ILE A 62 3.54 19.30 -8.64
C ILE A 62 3.03 19.96 -7.35
N GLY A 63 3.31 21.28 -7.17
CA GLY A 63 2.81 22.08 -6.06
C GLY A 63 2.89 21.34 -4.71
N ASP A 64 1.81 21.42 -3.93
CA ASP A 64 1.70 20.77 -2.62
C ASP A 64 1.72 19.24 -2.68
N ASN A 65 1.64 18.64 -3.87
CA ASN A 65 1.73 17.19 -4.02
C ASN A 65 3.15 16.65 -3.73
N LEU A 66 4.14 17.53 -3.67
CA LEU A 66 5.52 17.14 -3.35
C LEU A 66 5.63 16.39 -2.02
N LYS A 67 4.82 16.78 -1.02
CA LYS A 67 4.78 16.12 0.30
C LYS A 67 4.54 14.61 0.24
N PHE A 68 3.73 14.14 -0.71
CA PHE A 68 3.44 12.70 -0.86
C PHE A 68 4.62 11.91 -1.42
N TYR A 69 5.48 12.56 -2.20
CA TYR A 69 6.68 11.94 -2.74
C TYR A 69 7.87 11.98 -1.78
N GLN A 70 7.77 12.72 -0.68
CA GLN A 70 8.84 12.93 0.30
C GLN A 70 8.67 12.15 1.60
N ASN A 71 7.66 11.30 1.72
CA ASN A 71 7.48 10.47 2.91
C ASN A 71 8.59 9.42 2.99
N GLU A 72 9.59 9.66 3.86
CA GLU A 72 10.78 8.83 3.99
C GLU A 72 10.46 7.41 4.47
N GLU A 73 9.48 7.25 5.36
CA GLU A 73 9.09 5.93 5.85
C GLU A 73 8.45 5.08 4.75
N MET A 74 7.68 5.69 3.87
CA MET A 74 7.14 5.03 2.69
C MET A 74 8.23 4.74 1.65
N LEU A 75 9.15 5.66 1.41
CA LEU A 75 10.25 5.50 0.48
C LEU A 75 11.26 4.44 0.94
N ALA A 76 11.37 4.21 2.26
CA ALA A 76 12.20 3.14 2.82
C ALA A 76 11.80 1.76 2.28
N LEU A 77 10.54 1.53 1.91
CA LEU A 77 10.09 0.30 1.27
C LEU A 77 10.80 0.06 -0.07
N ASN A 78 10.99 1.12 -0.84
CA ASN A 78 11.71 1.02 -2.12
C ASN A 78 13.21 0.76 -1.90
N THR A 79 13.83 1.46 -0.95
CA THR A 79 15.24 1.25 -0.58
C THR A 79 15.50 -0.17 -0.08
N ASP A 80 14.56 -0.73 0.68
CA ASP A 80 14.61 -2.11 1.19
C ASP A 80 14.34 -3.17 0.10
N ARG A 81 13.95 -2.75 -1.11
CA ARG A 81 13.48 -3.64 -2.19
C ARG A 81 12.28 -4.48 -1.77
N PHE A 82 11.46 -3.92 -0.90
CA PHE A 82 10.26 -4.58 -0.40
C PHE A 82 9.30 -4.97 -1.53
N VAL A 83 8.73 -6.16 -1.44
CA VAL A 83 7.70 -6.64 -2.36
C VAL A 83 6.60 -7.30 -1.57
N GLY A 84 5.48 -6.63 -1.47
CA GLY A 84 4.27 -7.16 -0.88
C GLY A 84 3.44 -8.01 -1.84
N LYS A 85 2.49 -8.70 -1.26
CA LYS A 85 1.50 -9.53 -1.98
C LYS A 85 0.13 -9.36 -1.35
N PRO A 86 -0.95 -9.51 -2.11
CA PRO A 86 -2.30 -9.51 -1.53
C PRO A 86 -2.49 -10.75 -0.65
N LEU A 87 -3.27 -10.60 0.43
CA LEU A 87 -3.61 -11.71 1.34
C LEU A 87 -4.34 -12.82 0.58
N LEU A 88 -5.30 -12.45 -0.26
CA LEU A 88 -5.95 -13.36 -1.20
C LEU A 88 -5.79 -12.85 -2.64
N ARG A 89 -5.62 -13.78 -3.58
CA ARG A 89 -5.44 -13.44 -5.01
C ARG A 89 -6.74 -13.21 -5.77
N ASN A 90 -7.87 -13.59 -5.20
CA ASN A 90 -9.16 -13.38 -5.83
C ASN A 90 -9.57 -11.92 -5.66
N VAL A 91 -9.53 -11.15 -6.75
CA VAL A 91 -9.85 -9.70 -6.73
C VAL A 91 -11.30 -9.36 -6.35
N ARG A 92 -12.19 -10.36 -6.35
CA ARG A 92 -13.57 -10.19 -5.88
C ARG A 92 -13.70 -10.34 -4.37
N ASP A 93 -12.69 -10.92 -3.73
CA ASP A 93 -12.63 -11.07 -2.28
C ASP A 93 -12.10 -9.78 -1.65
N GLU A 94 -12.73 -9.32 -0.59
CA GLU A 94 -12.33 -8.11 0.11
C GLU A 94 -10.93 -8.24 0.72
N LYS A 95 -10.53 -9.43 1.14
CA LYS A 95 -9.17 -9.70 1.65
C LYS A 95 -8.09 -9.55 0.59
N SER A 96 -8.43 -9.47 -0.69
CA SER A 96 -7.49 -9.12 -1.76
C SER A 96 -7.02 -7.66 -1.69
N GLN A 97 -7.73 -6.82 -0.94
CA GLN A 97 -7.40 -5.42 -0.70
C GLN A 97 -6.47 -5.24 0.53
N ILE A 98 -6.15 -6.32 1.23
CA ILE A 98 -5.13 -6.36 2.27
C ILE A 98 -3.85 -6.90 1.65
N TRP A 99 -2.77 -6.14 1.73
CA TRP A 99 -1.46 -6.50 1.21
C TRP A 99 -0.46 -6.60 2.35
N TYR A 100 0.49 -7.51 2.23
CA TYR A 100 1.55 -7.65 3.24
C TYR A 100 2.84 -8.16 2.62
N GLY A 101 3.93 -7.92 3.32
CA GLY A 101 5.25 -8.44 2.99
C GLY A 101 6.20 -8.26 4.16
N GLN A 102 7.38 -8.86 4.05
CA GLN A 102 8.43 -8.75 5.05
C GLN A 102 9.58 -7.93 4.50
N MET A 103 10.09 -7.01 5.31
CA MET A 103 11.29 -6.22 5.04
C MET A 103 12.55 -7.04 5.35
N SER A 104 13.69 -6.58 4.84
CA SER A 104 15.00 -7.23 5.03
C SER A 104 15.43 -7.31 6.51
N ASN A 105 14.99 -6.37 7.34
CA ASN A 105 15.24 -6.35 8.78
C ASN A 105 14.32 -7.27 9.60
N GLY A 106 13.38 -7.97 8.96
CA GLY A 106 12.43 -8.87 9.60
C GLY A 106 11.10 -8.22 10.01
N ASP A 107 10.95 -6.90 9.90
CA ASP A 107 9.67 -6.22 10.10
C ASP A 107 8.68 -6.62 9.00
N TYR A 108 7.39 -6.54 9.30
CA TYR A 108 6.35 -6.70 8.31
C TYR A 108 5.72 -5.36 7.97
N VAL A 109 5.28 -5.22 6.74
CA VAL A 109 4.46 -4.09 6.33
C VAL A 109 3.12 -4.61 5.84
N VAL A 110 2.05 -4.02 6.35
CA VAL A 110 0.66 -4.34 6.00
C VAL A 110 -0.01 -3.10 5.43
N GLY A 111 -0.66 -3.26 4.30
CA GLY A 111 -1.44 -2.21 3.64
C GLY A 111 -2.89 -2.63 3.51
N PHE A 112 -3.78 -1.82 4.05
CA PHE A 112 -5.21 -1.93 3.85
C PHE A 112 -5.64 -0.91 2.81
N PHE A 113 -6.34 -1.37 1.78
CA PHE A 113 -6.84 -0.50 0.71
C PHE A 113 -8.35 -0.59 0.64
N ASN A 114 -8.99 0.51 0.29
CA ASN A 114 -10.40 0.54 0.00
C ASN A 114 -10.64 1.11 -1.41
N ARG A 115 -11.23 0.31 -2.30
CA ARG A 115 -11.55 0.71 -3.67
C ARG A 115 -12.96 1.26 -3.84
N ASP A 116 -13.76 1.13 -2.78
CA ASP A 116 -15.18 1.47 -2.80
C ASP A 116 -15.38 2.94 -2.46
N ASN A 117 -16.57 3.45 -2.79
CA ASN A 117 -16.97 4.83 -2.47
C ASN A 117 -17.43 5.01 -1.01
N GLU A 118 -17.54 3.91 -0.26
CA GLU A 118 -17.98 3.90 1.12
C GLU A 118 -16.87 3.40 2.04
N PRO A 119 -16.80 3.88 3.29
CA PRO A 119 -15.85 3.37 4.27
C PRO A 119 -16.03 1.86 4.51
N LYS A 120 -14.94 1.16 4.71
CA LYS A 120 -14.94 -0.29 4.96
C LYS A 120 -14.11 -0.64 6.18
N LYS A 121 -14.66 -1.48 7.05
CA LYS A 121 -13.89 -2.10 8.11
C LYS A 121 -13.07 -3.26 7.56
N ARG A 122 -11.82 -3.31 7.96
CA ARG A 122 -10.86 -4.35 7.58
C ARG A 122 -10.24 -4.92 8.84
N SER A 123 -10.03 -6.23 8.84
CA SER A 123 -9.35 -6.89 9.95
C SER A 123 -8.31 -7.88 9.43
N LEU A 124 -7.23 -8.05 10.18
CA LEU A 124 -6.18 -9.02 9.90
C LEU A 124 -5.69 -9.59 11.23
N GLN A 125 -5.81 -10.91 11.39
CA GLN A 125 -5.11 -11.63 12.45
C GLN A 125 -3.66 -11.88 12.00
N PHE A 126 -2.69 -11.65 12.86
CA PHE A 126 -1.29 -11.81 12.48
C PHE A 126 -0.93 -13.24 12.10
N SER A 127 -1.63 -14.22 12.66
CA SER A 127 -1.50 -15.64 12.28
C SER A 127 -1.83 -15.91 10.81
N GLU A 128 -2.70 -15.10 10.17
CA GLU A 128 -3.04 -15.23 8.74
C GLU A 128 -1.83 -14.94 7.82
N ILE A 129 -0.84 -14.20 8.33
CA ILE A 129 0.39 -13.85 7.61
C ILE A 129 1.64 -14.51 8.22
N GLY A 130 1.45 -15.48 9.12
CA GLY A 130 2.54 -16.26 9.72
C GLY A 130 3.30 -15.52 10.81
N ILE A 131 2.71 -14.53 11.45
CA ILE A 131 3.29 -13.82 12.59
C ILE A 131 2.66 -14.38 13.87
N GLU A 132 3.52 -14.74 14.82
CA GLU A 132 3.12 -15.15 16.17
C GLU A 132 3.36 -14.01 17.15
N GLY A 133 2.41 -13.86 18.07
CA GLY A 133 2.46 -12.86 19.14
C GLY A 133 2.23 -11.42 18.68
N ALA A 134 2.24 -10.53 19.66
CA ALA A 134 2.01 -9.12 19.44
C ALA A 134 3.19 -8.44 18.75
N ARG A 135 2.90 -7.32 18.09
CA ARG A 135 3.86 -6.45 17.40
C ARG A 135 3.56 -4.99 17.70
N LYS A 136 4.59 -4.20 17.73
CA LYS A 136 4.48 -2.74 17.74
C LYS A 136 4.00 -2.29 16.36
N VAL A 137 3.01 -1.43 16.34
CA VAL A 137 2.36 -0.92 15.13
C VAL A 137 2.73 0.53 14.91
N ARG A 138 3.20 0.87 13.72
CA ARG A 138 3.50 2.24 13.32
C ARG A 138 2.82 2.58 11.99
N ASP A 139 2.00 3.62 12.00
CA ASP A 139 1.39 4.18 10.78
C ASP A 139 2.44 4.96 10.00
N LEU A 140 2.70 4.55 8.74
CA LEU A 140 3.77 5.13 7.92
C LEU A 140 3.40 6.44 7.25
N TRP A 141 2.11 6.72 7.07
CA TRP A 141 1.67 8.01 6.55
C TRP A 141 1.56 9.07 7.64
N LYS A 142 1.07 8.69 8.81
CA LYS A 142 0.91 9.59 9.96
C LYS A 142 2.18 9.74 10.79
N HIS A 143 3.19 8.91 10.56
CA HIS A 143 4.43 8.84 11.36
C HIS A 143 4.15 8.60 12.86
N GLN A 144 3.13 7.81 13.16
CA GLN A 144 2.60 7.64 14.50
C GLN A 144 2.66 6.18 14.96
N ASP A 145 3.13 5.97 16.20
CA ASP A 145 3.08 4.68 16.85
C ASP A 145 1.66 4.45 17.44
N GLU A 146 1.08 3.30 17.12
CA GLU A 146 -0.29 2.93 17.52
C GLU A 146 -0.32 1.89 18.65
N GLY A 147 0.83 1.65 19.30
CA GLY A 147 0.95 0.67 20.39
C GLY A 147 1.28 -0.73 19.92
N GLU A 148 0.95 -1.72 20.73
CA GLU A 148 1.26 -3.13 20.49
C GLU A 148 -0.02 -3.96 20.47
N THR A 149 -0.15 -4.86 19.50
CA THR A 149 -1.31 -5.72 19.32
C THR A 149 -0.93 -6.99 18.57
N ASP A 150 -1.79 -8.00 18.62
CA ASP A 150 -1.69 -9.26 17.87
C ASP A 150 -2.64 -9.34 16.67
N LYS A 151 -3.43 -8.28 16.45
CA LYS A 151 -4.36 -8.14 15.34
C LYS A 151 -4.49 -6.69 14.91
N LEU A 152 -4.93 -6.46 13.69
CA LEU A 152 -5.30 -5.13 13.20
C LEU A 152 -6.79 -5.08 12.87
N GLU A 153 -7.46 -4.06 13.38
CA GLU A 153 -8.83 -3.71 13.04
C GLU A 153 -8.86 -2.24 12.65
N VAL A 154 -9.14 -1.96 11.40
CA VAL A 154 -9.06 -0.61 10.84
C VAL A 154 -10.31 -0.27 10.06
N GLU A 155 -10.72 0.99 10.11
CA GLU A 155 -11.70 1.54 9.19
C GLU A 155 -10.96 2.35 8.14
N VAL A 156 -11.18 2.03 6.87
CA VAL A 156 -10.53 2.66 5.74
C VAL A 156 -11.59 3.42 4.96
N GLY A 157 -11.43 4.71 4.83
CA GLY A 157 -12.37 5.59 4.12
C GLY A 157 -12.46 5.28 2.63
N ALA A 158 -13.36 5.96 1.94
CA ALA A 158 -13.51 5.83 0.49
C ALA A 158 -12.20 6.15 -0.24
N HIS A 159 -11.74 5.22 -1.09
CA HIS A 159 -10.48 5.33 -1.86
C HIS A 159 -9.21 5.59 -1.02
N GLU A 160 -9.29 5.33 0.27
CA GLU A 160 -8.21 5.51 1.23
C GLU A 160 -7.35 4.24 1.34
N CYS A 161 -6.16 4.41 1.91
CA CYS A 161 -5.33 3.31 2.39
C CYS A 161 -4.84 3.58 3.82
N LYS A 162 -4.50 2.50 4.52
CA LYS A 162 -3.73 2.56 5.76
C LYS A 162 -2.54 1.64 5.62
N ILE A 163 -1.35 2.17 5.84
CA ILE A 163 -0.09 1.41 5.73
C ILE A 163 0.59 1.41 7.09
N VAL A 164 0.82 0.23 7.62
CA VAL A 164 1.46 0.08 8.93
C VAL A 164 2.67 -0.84 8.85
N ARG A 165 3.70 -0.52 9.64
CA ARG A 165 4.83 -1.38 9.90
C ARG A 165 4.64 -2.09 11.24
N LEU A 166 4.94 -3.38 11.26
CA LEU A 166 4.89 -4.25 12.42
C LEU A 166 6.32 -4.64 12.80
N SER A 167 6.78 -4.21 13.96
CA SER A 167 8.10 -4.54 14.51
C SER A 167 7.98 -5.36 15.80
N LYS A 168 9.09 -6.00 16.19
CA LYS A 168 9.18 -6.73 17.47
C LYS A 168 9.30 -5.78 18.66
#